data_f9a8a313348e033a8d396d1034ce967e
#
_entry.id   f9a8a313348e033a8d396d1034ce967e
#
_cell.length_a   1.000
_cell.length_b   1.000
_cell.length_c   1.000
_cell.angle_alpha   90.00
_cell.angle_beta   90.00
_cell.angle_gamma   90.00
#
_symmetry.space_group_name_H-M   'P 1'
#
loop_
_entity.id
_entity.type
_entity.pdbx_description
1 polymer ?
#
loop_
_entity_poly.entity_id
_entity_poly.type
_entity_poly.pdbx_seq_one_letter_code
_entity_poly.pdbx_strand_id
1 'polypeptide(L)'
;MKQMRLNLILMAIVLALAGALYFGQKKEPPKGQPLTALSVSNISKITLHHPNAADIVLEKRKEGQWALTAPVQVAADPDELNSLLNVATAETKSTIDPKDVKLADLGLDPPAFSLTLNDTKIDFGGTEPLNYHRYVETGGKIGQIDDPPASALDADYSDLVAKYVLPQGAQIASITVPGLKVSRSADGKSWTADPADPKSGSDELQKFVDAWIAARALWNAASPADAKPVPNQQTAQVALQNGSTLSFNIVGRDPQLVLERADLKVQYDLAKTDVDKLLKLPQPATEQKAPTAPDKKVEAAPPATAAAPSKP
;
A
#
# COMPACT_ATOMS: atom_id res chain seq x y z
N MET A 1 -31.77 53.53 -22.45
CA MET A 1 -32.32 52.47 -23.34
C MET A 1 -31.24 51.49 -23.86
N LYS A 2 -30.05 51.89 -24.28
CA LYS A 2 -29.02 50.94 -24.79
C LYS A 2 -28.51 49.97 -23.72
N GLN A 3 -28.22 50.42 -22.48
CA GLN A 3 -27.76 49.56 -21.39
C GLN A 3 -28.80 48.50 -20.96
N MET A 4 -30.09 48.87 -20.96
CA MET A 4 -31.15 47.95 -20.60
C MET A 4 -31.28 46.80 -21.63
N ARG A 5 -31.08 47.10 -22.93
CA ARG A 5 -31.04 46.08 -23.99
C ARG A 5 -29.82 45.17 -23.87
N LEU A 6 -28.68 45.73 -23.49
CA LEU A 6 -27.42 44.98 -23.29
C LEU A 6 -27.56 44.00 -22.11
N ASN A 7 -28.13 44.45 -20.98
CA ASN A 7 -28.39 43.60 -19.80
C ASN A 7 -29.40 42.48 -20.09
N LEU A 8 -30.44 42.75 -20.90
CA LEU A 8 -31.39 41.71 -21.33
C LEU A 8 -30.72 40.64 -22.21
N ILE A 9 -29.82 41.04 -23.12
CA ILE A 9 -29.08 40.12 -23.97
C ILE A 9 -28.12 39.29 -23.12
N LEU A 10 -27.38 39.88 -22.17
CA LEU A 10 -26.51 39.17 -21.25
C LEU A 10 -27.29 38.17 -20.39
N MET A 11 -28.46 38.57 -19.87
CA MET A 11 -29.32 37.67 -19.09
C MET A 11 -29.81 36.47 -19.93
N ALA A 12 -30.20 36.70 -21.19
CA ALA A 12 -30.61 35.66 -22.11
C ALA A 12 -29.45 34.67 -22.41
N ILE A 13 -28.23 35.17 -22.59
CA ILE A 13 -27.04 34.34 -22.80
C ILE A 13 -26.73 33.50 -21.56
N VAL A 14 -26.80 34.09 -20.35
CA VAL A 14 -26.61 33.36 -19.09
C VAL A 14 -27.65 32.24 -18.90
N LEU A 15 -28.93 32.55 -19.20
CA LEU A 15 -30.00 31.54 -19.13
C LEU A 15 -29.82 30.45 -20.18
N ALA A 16 -29.37 30.78 -21.39
CA ALA A 16 -29.06 29.79 -22.43
C ALA A 16 -27.87 28.89 -22.04
N LEU A 17 -26.82 29.45 -21.46
CA LEU A 17 -25.68 28.71 -20.96
C LEU A 17 -26.04 27.84 -19.77
N ALA A 18 -26.82 28.35 -18.82
CA ALA A 18 -27.34 27.57 -17.68
C ALA A 18 -28.24 26.42 -18.16
N GLY A 19 -29.12 26.68 -19.15
CA GLY A 19 -29.90 25.65 -19.81
C GLY A 19 -29.03 24.61 -20.51
N ALA A 20 -28.03 25.03 -21.28
CA ALA A 20 -27.10 24.12 -21.95
C ALA A 20 -26.30 23.27 -20.95
N LEU A 21 -25.85 23.83 -19.81
CA LEU A 21 -25.23 23.08 -18.72
C LEU A 21 -26.19 22.12 -18.04
N TYR A 22 -27.44 22.56 -17.77
CA TYR A 22 -28.43 21.71 -17.12
C TYR A 22 -28.90 20.55 -18.00
N PHE A 23 -29.12 20.77 -19.29
CA PHE A 23 -29.48 19.73 -20.24
C PHE A 23 -28.30 18.96 -20.80
N GLY A 24 -27.09 19.53 -20.75
CA GLY A 24 -25.85 18.91 -21.16
C GLY A 24 -25.17 18.08 -20.06
N GLN A 25 -25.66 18.09 -18.82
CA GLN A 25 -25.27 17.08 -17.84
C GLN A 25 -25.71 15.73 -18.42
N LYS A 26 -24.74 15.00 -18.97
CA LYS A 26 -24.95 13.60 -19.37
C LYS A 26 -25.57 12.92 -18.17
N LYS A 27 -26.82 12.43 -18.31
CA LYS A 27 -27.37 11.48 -17.36
C LYS A 27 -26.31 10.40 -17.19
N GLU A 28 -25.84 10.21 -15.97
CA GLU A 28 -24.97 9.06 -15.70
C GLU A 28 -25.63 7.84 -16.34
N PRO A 29 -24.91 7.07 -17.17
CA PRO A 29 -25.50 5.86 -17.74
C PRO A 29 -26.05 5.03 -16.58
N PRO A 30 -27.21 4.36 -16.76
CA PRO A 30 -27.77 3.51 -15.72
C PRO A 30 -26.66 2.57 -15.24
N LYS A 31 -26.46 2.50 -13.93
CA LYS A 31 -25.45 1.60 -13.33
C LYS A 31 -25.66 0.21 -13.90
N GLY A 32 -24.61 -0.38 -14.46
CA GLY A 32 -24.65 -1.73 -14.97
C GLY A 32 -24.99 -2.72 -13.86
N GLN A 33 -25.38 -3.91 -14.23
CA GLN A 33 -25.60 -4.97 -13.25
C GLN A 33 -24.25 -5.43 -12.67
N PRO A 34 -24.19 -5.82 -11.40
CA PRO A 34 -22.98 -6.39 -10.82
C PRO A 34 -22.59 -7.67 -11.58
N LEU A 35 -21.28 -7.90 -11.72
CA LEU A 35 -20.72 -9.04 -12.45
C LEU A 35 -21.21 -10.37 -11.88
N THR A 36 -21.34 -10.46 -10.56
CA THR A 36 -21.83 -11.66 -9.87
C THR A 36 -22.98 -11.32 -8.92
N ALA A 37 -23.69 -12.34 -8.45
CA ALA A 37 -24.69 -12.21 -7.39
C ALA A 37 -24.08 -12.32 -5.97
N LEU A 38 -22.75 -12.40 -5.85
CA LEU A 38 -22.09 -12.58 -4.57
C LEU A 38 -22.09 -11.28 -3.76
N SER A 39 -22.39 -11.41 -2.46
CA SER A 39 -22.09 -10.34 -1.50
C SER A 39 -20.67 -10.51 -0.99
N VAL A 40 -19.89 -9.43 -0.98
CA VAL A 40 -18.51 -9.41 -0.48
C VAL A 40 -18.40 -10.00 0.94
N SER A 41 -19.40 -9.74 1.80
CA SER A 41 -19.44 -10.27 3.18
C SER A 41 -19.50 -11.80 3.25
N ASN A 42 -20.06 -12.45 2.23
CA ASN A 42 -20.25 -13.91 2.16
C ASN A 42 -19.07 -14.64 1.51
N ILE A 43 -18.08 -13.90 1.01
CA ILE A 43 -16.87 -14.49 0.45
C ILE A 43 -15.97 -14.89 1.63
N SER A 44 -15.53 -16.12 1.63
CA SER A 44 -14.65 -16.71 2.64
C SER A 44 -13.39 -17.34 2.05
N LYS A 45 -13.38 -17.60 0.76
CA LYS A 45 -12.25 -18.15 0.02
C LYS A 45 -12.07 -17.46 -1.33
N ILE A 46 -10.82 -17.18 -1.67
CA ILE A 46 -10.40 -16.63 -2.95
C ILE A 46 -9.31 -17.53 -3.50
N THR A 47 -9.42 -17.91 -4.75
CA THR A 47 -8.34 -18.59 -5.48
C THR A 47 -8.02 -17.81 -6.73
N LEU A 48 -6.79 -17.36 -6.87
CA LEU A 48 -6.26 -16.71 -8.05
C LEU A 48 -5.38 -17.70 -8.79
N HIS A 49 -5.71 -17.96 -10.05
CA HIS A 49 -5.02 -18.89 -10.92
C HIS A 49 -4.39 -18.13 -12.09
N HIS A 50 -3.07 -18.25 -12.23
CA HIS A 50 -2.33 -17.79 -13.41
C HIS A 50 -1.82 -18.98 -14.21
N PRO A 51 -1.82 -18.93 -15.54
CA PRO A 51 -1.22 -19.96 -16.36
C PRO A 51 0.26 -20.15 -15.97
N ASN A 52 0.68 -21.41 -15.82
CA ASN A 52 2.07 -21.78 -15.48
C ASN A 52 2.58 -21.32 -14.10
N ALA A 53 1.72 -20.90 -13.19
CA ALA A 53 2.05 -20.57 -11.81
C ALA A 53 1.24 -21.43 -10.82
N ALA A 54 1.70 -21.50 -9.58
CA ALA A 54 0.93 -22.13 -8.51
C ALA A 54 -0.27 -21.24 -8.14
N ASP A 55 -1.39 -21.86 -7.82
CA ASP A 55 -2.56 -21.15 -7.33
C ASP A 55 -2.23 -20.36 -6.05
N ILE A 56 -2.76 -19.14 -5.98
CA ILE A 56 -2.72 -18.34 -4.77
C ILE A 56 -4.08 -18.46 -4.10
N VAL A 57 -4.07 -18.94 -2.85
CA VAL A 57 -5.30 -19.17 -2.10
C VAL A 57 -5.31 -18.28 -0.86
N LEU A 58 -6.38 -17.51 -0.71
CA LEU A 58 -6.66 -16.71 0.47
C LEU A 58 -7.93 -17.23 1.16
N GLU A 59 -7.88 -17.33 2.48
CA GLU A 59 -9.01 -17.78 3.26
C GLU A 59 -9.28 -16.86 4.46
N LYS A 60 -10.55 -16.65 4.73
CA LYS A 60 -11.01 -15.87 5.88
C LYS A 60 -10.96 -16.73 7.12
N ARG A 61 -10.20 -16.32 8.13
CA ARG A 61 -10.11 -17.00 9.43
C ARG A 61 -11.33 -16.70 10.30
N LYS A 62 -11.49 -17.48 11.38
CA LYS A 62 -12.64 -17.36 12.30
C LYS A 62 -12.81 -15.95 12.89
N GLU A 63 -11.73 -15.21 13.05
CA GLU A 63 -11.72 -13.84 13.57
C GLU A 63 -11.96 -12.76 12.51
N GLY A 64 -12.30 -13.18 11.28
CA GLY A 64 -12.56 -12.28 10.16
C GLY A 64 -11.31 -11.79 9.43
N GLN A 65 -10.12 -12.12 9.93
CA GLN A 65 -8.86 -11.80 9.27
C GLN A 65 -8.63 -12.73 8.07
N TRP A 66 -8.04 -12.17 7.02
CA TRP A 66 -7.68 -12.94 5.84
C TRP A 66 -6.20 -13.32 5.84
N ALA A 67 -5.93 -14.52 5.34
CA ALA A 67 -4.57 -15.01 5.20
C ALA A 67 -4.41 -15.75 3.87
N LEU A 68 -3.22 -15.65 3.27
CA LEU A 68 -2.78 -16.62 2.28
C LEU A 68 -2.65 -17.98 2.97
N THR A 69 -3.12 -19.04 2.30
CA THR A 69 -2.97 -20.44 2.72
C THR A 69 -2.15 -21.24 1.70
N ALA A 70 -2.01 -20.73 0.48
CA ALA A 70 -1.11 -21.22 -0.56
C ALA A 70 -0.59 -20.06 -1.41
N PRO A 71 0.66 -20.09 -1.90
CA PRO A 71 1.69 -21.11 -1.67
C PRO A 71 2.34 -21.01 -0.27
N VAL A 72 2.08 -19.94 0.48
CA VAL A 72 2.64 -19.69 1.83
C VAL A 72 1.53 -19.37 2.82
N GLN A 73 1.82 -19.57 4.12
CA GLN A 73 0.85 -19.27 5.17
C GLN A 73 1.22 -17.96 5.88
N VAL A 74 0.55 -16.87 5.53
CA VAL A 74 0.83 -15.54 6.07
C VAL A 74 -0.41 -14.64 5.98
N ALA A 75 -0.45 -13.56 6.78
CA ALA A 75 -1.52 -12.57 6.70
C ALA A 75 -1.58 -11.93 5.31
N ALA A 76 -2.79 -11.71 4.79
CA ALA A 76 -3.01 -11.05 3.52
C ALA A 76 -2.89 -9.52 3.65
N ASP A 77 -2.45 -8.84 2.58
CA ASP A 77 -2.53 -7.39 2.48
C ASP A 77 -4.00 -6.96 2.34
N PRO A 78 -4.51 -6.07 3.21
CA PRO A 78 -5.92 -5.71 3.19
C PRO A 78 -6.32 -4.89 1.96
N ASP A 79 -5.40 -4.11 1.38
CA ASP A 79 -5.70 -3.24 0.23
C ASP A 79 -5.83 -4.09 -1.04
N GLU A 80 -4.89 -5.01 -1.27
CA GLU A 80 -4.93 -5.94 -2.40
C GLU A 80 -6.09 -6.92 -2.27
N LEU A 81 -6.36 -7.42 -1.07
CA LEU A 81 -7.53 -8.25 -0.78
C LEU A 81 -8.84 -7.54 -1.14
N ASN A 82 -8.99 -6.26 -0.75
CA ASN A 82 -10.20 -5.49 -1.10
C ASN A 82 -10.34 -5.34 -2.61
N SER A 83 -9.25 -5.18 -3.34
CA SER A 83 -9.26 -5.13 -4.80
C SER A 83 -9.80 -6.43 -5.42
N LEU A 84 -9.37 -7.59 -4.93
CA LEU A 84 -9.89 -8.89 -5.34
C LEU A 84 -11.37 -9.06 -5.00
N LEU A 85 -11.78 -8.68 -3.81
CA LEU A 85 -13.17 -8.80 -3.34
C LEU A 85 -14.12 -7.89 -4.14
N ASN A 86 -13.66 -6.71 -4.55
CA ASN A 86 -14.46 -5.75 -5.32
C ASN A 86 -14.82 -6.26 -6.71
N VAL A 87 -14.07 -7.22 -7.25
CA VAL A 87 -14.41 -7.87 -8.52
C VAL A 87 -15.79 -8.53 -8.46
N ALA A 88 -16.20 -9.08 -7.32
CA ALA A 88 -17.52 -9.69 -7.16
C ALA A 88 -18.66 -8.76 -7.52
N THR A 89 -18.50 -7.46 -7.22
CA THR A 89 -19.52 -6.43 -7.42
C THR A 89 -19.15 -5.44 -8.54
N ALA A 90 -18.12 -5.77 -9.35
CA ALA A 90 -17.73 -4.95 -10.48
C ALA A 90 -18.93 -4.72 -11.43
N GLU A 91 -19.06 -3.50 -11.92
CA GLU A 91 -20.15 -3.12 -12.80
C GLU A 91 -19.92 -3.65 -14.21
N THR A 92 -20.85 -4.43 -14.73
CA THR A 92 -20.81 -4.88 -16.12
C THR A 92 -21.21 -3.73 -17.05
N LYS A 93 -20.28 -3.26 -17.87
CA LYS A 93 -20.49 -2.15 -18.83
C LYS A 93 -21.27 -2.59 -20.04
N SER A 94 -21.00 -3.79 -20.53
CA SER A 94 -21.72 -4.43 -21.64
C SER A 94 -21.73 -5.93 -21.49
N THR A 95 -22.70 -6.58 -22.12
CA THR A 95 -22.78 -8.03 -22.24
C THR A 95 -22.70 -8.44 -23.70
N ILE A 96 -22.07 -9.59 -23.98
CA ILE A 96 -21.89 -10.14 -25.31
C ILE A 96 -22.57 -11.51 -25.32
N ASP A 97 -23.36 -11.79 -26.36
CA ASP A 97 -23.92 -13.14 -26.52
C ASP A 97 -22.77 -14.12 -26.89
N PRO A 98 -22.58 -15.19 -26.12
CA PRO A 98 -21.54 -16.18 -26.42
C PRO A 98 -21.63 -16.82 -27.82
N LYS A 99 -22.80 -16.75 -28.46
CA LYS A 99 -22.99 -17.25 -29.81
C LYS A 99 -22.39 -16.36 -30.89
N ASP A 100 -22.21 -15.09 -30.61
CA ASP A 100 -21.77 -14.09 -31.58
C ASP A 100 -20.23 -13.95 -31.60
N VAL A 101 -19.50 -14.61 -30.70
CA VAL A 101 -18.05 -14.45 -30.54
C VAL A 101 -17.37 -15.78 -30.27
N LYS A 102 -16.08 -15.87 -30.60
CA LYS A 102 -15.22 -16.96 -30.13
C LYS A 102 -14.47 -16.51 -28.87
N LEU A 103 -14.50 -17.32 -27.85
CA LEU A 103 -13.80 -17.03 -26.57
C LEU A 103 -12.30 -16.76 -26.79
N ALA A 104 -11.68 -17.47 -27.72
CA ALA A 104 -10.27 -17.28 -28.08
C ALA A 104 -9.98 -15.88 -28.63
N ASP A 105 -10.91 -15.27 -29.40
CA ASP A 105 -10.74 -13.91 -29.94
C ASP A 105 -10.80 -12.83 -28.84
N LEU A 106 -11.40 -13.16 -27.71
CA LEU A 106 -11.49 -12.31 -26.52
C LEU A 106 -10.40 -12.62 -25.48
N GLY A 107 -9.52 -13.61 -25.75
CA GLY A 107 -8.51 -14.09 -24.82
C GLY A 107 -9.09 -14.82 -23.59
N LEU A 108 -10.31 -15.38 -23.73
CA LEU A 108 -11.00 -16.14 -22.69
C LEU A 108 -10.84 -17.66 -22.84
N ASP A 109 -10.20 -18.13 -23.92
CA ASP A 109 -9.89 -19.53 -24.17
C ASP A 109 -8.50 -19.68 -24.84
N PRO A 110 -7.41 -19.98 -24.08
CA PRO A 110 -7.38 -20.01 -22.60
C PRO A 110 -7.50 -18.60 -22.00
N PRO A 111 -8.05 -18.46 -20.78
CA PRO A 111 -8.10 -17.18 -20.10
C PRO A 111 -6.70 -16.71 -19.68
N ALA A 112 -6.50 -15.40 -19.62
CA ALA A 112 -5.25 -14.80 -19.18
C ALA A 112 -4.96 -15.17 -17.71
N PHE A 113 -5.99 -15.16 -16.87
CA PHE A 113 -6.00 -15.64 -15.48
C PHE A 113 -7.46 -15.88 -15.04
N SER A 114 -7.64 -16.53 -13.90
CA SER A 114 -8.96 -16.80 -13.34
C SER A 114 -9.00 -16.44 -11.86
N LEU A 115 -10.10 -15.84 -11.41
CA LEU A 115 -10.41 -15.57 -10.03
C LEU A 115 -11.61 -16.39 -9.60
N THR A 116 -11.47 -17.21 -8.57
CA THR A 116 -12.59 -17.95 -7.99
C THR A 116 -12.92 -17.40 -6.60
N LEU A 117 -14.16 -16.93 -6.44
CA LEU A 117 -14.69 -16.39 -5.20
C LEU A 117 -15.69 -17.41 -4.62
N ASN A 118 -15.34 -18.11 -3.56
CA ASN A 118 -15.99 -19.34 -3.10
C ASN A 118 -16.08 -20.35 -4.26
N ASP A 119 -17.29 -20.54 -4.82
CA ASP A 119 -17.54 -21.47 -5.95
C ASP A 119 -17.78 -20.72 -7.28
N THR A 120 -17.71 -19.40 -7.28
CA THR A 120 -17.96 -18.59 -8.49
C THR A 120 -16.65 -18.29 -9.19
N LYS A 121 -16.44 -18.91 -10.34
CA LYS A 121 -15.29 -18.67 -11.20
C LYS A 121 -15.55 -17.49 -12.12
N ILE A 122 -14.55 -16.63 -12.28
CA ILE A 122 -14.50 -15.50 -13.20
C ILE A 122 -13.23 -15.65 -14.01
N ASP A 123 -13.36 -15.84 -15.30
CA ASP A 123 -12.25 -15.91 -16.26
C ASP A 123 -12.03 -14.52 -16.85
N PHE A 124 -10.77 -14.12 -16.94
CA PHE A 124 -10.35 -12.83 -17.45
C PHE A 124 -9.64 -12.99 -18.78
N GLY A 125 -10.10 -12.26 -19.78
CA GLY A 125 -9.53 -12.22 -21.12
C GLY A 125 -8.68 -10.99 -21.38
N GLY A 126 -8.63 -10.61 -22.66
CA GLY A 126 -7.96 -9.42 -23.14
C GLY A 126 -8.69 -8.12 -22.78
N THR A 127 -8.07 -6.99 -23.15
CA THR A 127 -8.64 -5.65 -22.99
C THR A 127 -9.20 -5.15 -24.31
N GLU A 128 -10.38 -4.57 -24.29
CA GLU A 128 -11.02 -3.97 -25.44
C GLU A 128 -10.28 -2.68 -25.84
N PRO A 129 -9.97 -2.48 -27.17
CA PRO A 129 -9.08 -1.41 -27.62
C PRO A 129 -9.62 0.03 -27.45
N LEU A 130 -10.94 0.23 -27.43
CA LEU A 130 -11.53 1.57 -27.46
C LEU A 130 -11.67 2.19 -26.08
N ASN A 131 -12.25 1.44 -25.14
CA ASN A 131 -12.52 1.94 -23.78
C ASN A 131 -11.66 1.28 -22.73
N TYR A 132 -10.77 0.36 -23.11
CA TYR A 132 -9.89 -0.40 -22.22
C TYR A 132 -10.64 -1.22 -21.18
N HIS A 133 -11.89 -1.63 -21.48
CA HIS A 133 -12.61 -2.57 -20.63
C HIS A 133 -12.05 -3.98 -20.78
N ARG A 134 -11.99 -4.73 -19.67
CA ARG A 134 -11.54 -6.12 -19.66
C ARG A 134 -12.69 -7.05 -20.00
N TYR A 135 -12.46 -8.00 -20.91
CA TYR A 135 -13.39 -9.09 -21.14
C TYR A 135 -13.36 -10.06 -19.97
N VAL A 136 -14.54 -10.46 -19.52
CA VAL A 136 -14.70 -11.44 -18.44
C VAL A 136 -15.78 -12.44 -18.81
N GLU A 137 -15.62 -13.69 -18.34
CA GLU A 137 -16.63 -14.74 -18.44
C GLU A 137 -16.95 -15.26 -17.05
N THR A 138 -18.22 -15.39 -16.71
CA THR A 138 -18.69 -16.02 -15.49
C THR A 138 -20.08 -16.62 -15.69
N GLY A 139 -20.24 -17.89 -15.30
CA GLY A 139 -21.51 -18.60 -15.41
C GLY A 139 -22.08 -18.68 -16.82
N GLY A 140 -21.24 -18.78 -17.85
CA GLY A 140 -21.62 -18.84 -19.26
C GLY A 140 -22.04 -17.49 -19.84
N LYS A 141 -21.78 -16.38 -19.14
CA LYS A 141 -22.05 -15.02 -19.61
C LYS A 141 -20.74 -14.29 -19.85
N ILE A 142 -20.65 -13.60 -20.99
CA ILE A 142 -19.50 -12.76 -21.33
C ILE A 142 -19.89 -11.31 -21.07
N GLY A 143 -19.03 -10.59 -20.36
CA GLY A 143 -19.21 -9.17 -20.07
C GLY A 143 -17.91 -8.38 -20.26
N GLN A 144 -18.05 -7.07 -20.15
CA GLN A 144 -16.94 -6.13 -20.06
C GLN A 144 -17.04 -5.37 -18.74
N ILE A 145 -15.94 -5.24 -18.05
CA ILE A 145 -15.84 -4.48 -16.79
C ILE A 145 -14.72 -3.46 -16.93
N ASP A 146 -14.71 -2.44 -16.06
CA ASP A 146 -13.49 -1.64 -15.86
C ASP A 146 -12.37 -2.57 -15.42
N ASP A 147 -11.18 -2.37 -15.98
CA ASP A 147 -10.05 -3.24 -15.65
C ASP A 147 -9.73 -3.09 -14.15
N PRO A 148 -9.79 -4.16 -13.35
CA PRO A 148 -9.38 -4.09 -11.97
C PRO A 148 -7.89 -3.71 -11.87
N PRO A 149 -7.43 -3.17 -10.72
CA PRO A 149 -6.02 -2.85 -10.54
C PRO A 149 -5.13 -4.06 -10.84
N ALA A 150 -4.19 -3.91 -11.76
CA ALA A 150 -3.28 -4.98 -12.18
C ALA A 150 -2.49 -5.56 -11.00
N SER A 151 -2.17 -4.71 -10.00
CA SER A 151 -1.46 -5.12 -8.79
C SER A 151 -2.15 -6.26 -8.03
N ALA A 152 -3.49 -6.37 -8.12
CA ALA A 152 -4.21 -7.42 -7.41
C ALA A 152 -4.40 -8.69 -8.27
N LEU A 153 -4.57 -8.55 -9.59
CA LEU A 153 -4.93 -9.65 -10.47
C LEU A 153 -3.75 -10.26 -11.21
N ASP A 154 -2.79 -9.42 -11.65
CA ASP A 154 -1.54 -9.86 -12.30
C ASP A 154 -0.42 -10.11 -11.27
N ALA A 155 -0.71 -9.95 -9.98
CA ALA A 155 0.22 -10.09 -8.88
C ALA A 155 0.75 -11.51 -8.73
N ASP A 156 1.98 -11.62 -8.29
CA ASP A 156 2.42 -12.85 -7.67
C ASP A 156 1.96 -12.91 -6.20
N TYR A 157 2.15 -14.06 -5.53
CA TYR A 157 1.67 -14.22 -4.16
C TYR A 157 2.29 -13.22 -3.18
N SER A 158 3.49 -12.69 -3.45
CA SER A 158 4.18 -11.76 -2.55
C SER A 158 3.50 -10.41 -2.47
N ASP A 159 2.88 -9.96 -3.55
CA ASP A 159 2.11 -8.71 -3.59
C ASP A 159 0.90 -8.79 -2.64
N LEU A 160 0.32 -9.98 -2.50
CA LEU A 160 -0.83 -10.24 -1.64
C LEU A 160 -0.46 -10.46 -0.16
N VAL A 161 0.83 -10.52 0.17
CA VAL A 161 1.32 -10.64 1.56
C VAL A 161 1.24 -9.29 2.26
N ALA A 162 0.76 -9.28 3.51
CA ALA A 162 0.72 -8.07 4.33
C ALA A 162 2.08 -7.37 4.37
N LYS A 163 2.08 -6.07 4.14
CA LYS A 163 3.30 -5.24 4.08
C LYS A 163 3.92 -4.97 5.46
N TYR A 164 3.23 -5.28 6.56
CA TYR A 164 3.82 -5.21 7.89
C TYR A 164 4.85 -6.32 8.08
N VAL A 165 6.06 -5.95 8.51
CA VAL A 165 7.18 -6.88 8.73
C VAL A 165 6.86 -7.88 9.85
N LEU A 166 6.16 -7.42 10.90
CA LEU A 166 5.70 -8.24 12.01
C LEU A 166 4.17 -8.40 11.97
N PRO A 167 3.64 -9.53 12.47
CA PRO A 167 2.20 -9.69 12.65
C PRO A 167 1.60 -8.56 13.48
N GLN A 168 0.40 -8.11 13.14
CA GLN A 168 -0.30 -7.09 13.91
C GLN A 168 -0.52 -7.57 15.36
N GLY A 169 -0.26 -6.70 16.32
CA GLY A 169 -0.36 -7.03 17.75
C GLY A 169 0.78 -7.92 18.27
N ALA A 170 1.85 -8.12 17.49
CA ALA A 170 3.01 -8.90 17.90
C ALA A 170 3.58 -8.39 19.24
N GLN A 171 3.68 -9.28 20.22
CA GLN A 171 4.30 -9.00 21.51
C GLN A 171 5.77 -9.44 21.44
N ILE A 172 6.68 -8.46 21.35
CA ILE A 172 8.12 -8.73 21.21
C ILE A 172 8.71 -9.11 22.57
N ALA A 173 9.51 -10.18 22.59
CA ALA A 173 10.35 -10.58 23.71
C ALA A 173 11.80 -10.08 23.54
N SER A 174 12.36 -10.21 22.32
CA SER A 174 13.66 -9.64 21.98
C SER A 174 13.82 -9.40 20.49
N ILE A 175 14.72 -8.48 20.15
CA ILE A 175 15.16 -8.19 18.78
C ILE A 175 16.67 -8.34 18.74
N THR A 176 17.16 -9.13 17.80
CA THR A 176 18.61 -9.29 17.56
C THR A 176 18.89 -8.83 16.13
N VAL A 177 19.77 -7.86 15.98
CA VAL A 177 20.29 -7.38 14.70
C VAL A 177 21.83 -7.46 14.71
N PRO A 178 22.53 -7.31 13.59
CA PRO A 178 23.97 -7.39 13.59
C PRO A 178 24.64 -6.46 14.61
N GLY A 179 25.30 -7.04 15.61
CA GLY A 179 26.03 -6.31 16.65
C GLY A 179 25.17 -5.74 17.78
N LEU A 180 23.86 -6.02 17.82
CA LEU A 180 22.96 -5.50 18.86
C LEU A 180 21.84 -6.51 19.18
N LYS A 181 21.58 -6.69 20.48
CA LYS A 181 20.39 -7.39 20.96
C LYS A 181 19.64 -6.51 21.95
N VAL A 182 18.36 -6.30 21.70
CA VAL A 182 17.45 -5.61 22.63
C VAL A 182 16.48 -6.64 23.17
N SER A 183 16.38 -6.75 24.49
CA SER A 183 15.54 -7.76 25.16
C SER A 183 14.64 -7.11 26.19
N ARG A 184 13.44 -7.64 26.34
CA ARG A 184 12.54 -7.24 27.43
C ARG A 184 13.16 -7.64 28.77
N SER A 185 13.11 -6.75 29.74
CA SER A 185 13.60 -7.02 31.11
C SER A 185 12.77 -8.14 31.79
N ALA A 186 13.32 -8.76 32.81
CA ALA A 186 12.68 -9.88 33.52
C ALA A 186 11.33 -9.49 34.14
N ASP A 187 11.16 -8.23 34.56
CA ASP A 187 9.91 -7.69 35.10
C ASP A 187 8.90 -7.29 34.00
N GLY A 188 9.30 -7.39 32.73
CA GLY A 188 8.47 -7.08 31.57
C GLY A 188 8.18 -5.58 31.37
N LYS A 189 8.80 -4.68 32.13
CA LYS A 189 8.45 -3.25 32.14
C LYS A 189 9.39 -2.36 31.34
N SER A 190 10.59 -2.85 31.05
CA SER A 190 11.64 -2.09 30.35
C SER A 190 12.37 -2.94 29.32
N TRP A 191 13.30 -2.32 28.63
CA TRP A 191 14.16 -2.96 27.65
C TRP A 191 15.63 -2.84 28.06
N THR A 192 16.43 -3.82 27.71
CA THR A 192 17.89 -3.85 27.91
C THR A 192 18.57 -4.10 26.58
N ALA A 193 19.75 -3.51 26.38
CA ALA A 193 20.58 -3.71 25.20
C ALA A 193 21.86 -4.45 25.54
N ASP A 194 22.32 -5.30 24.63
CA ASP A 194 23.59 -5.98 24.66
C ASP A 194 24.28 -5.85 23.28
N PRO A 195 25.45 -5.19 23.16
CA PRO A 195 26.15 -4.47 24.25
C PRO A 195 25.34 -3.27 24.73
N ALA A 196 25.50 -2.94 26.02
CA ALA A 196 24.88 -1.74 26.59
C ALA A 196 25.53 -0.49 25.97
N ASP A 197 24.69 0.44 25.49
CA ASP A 197 25.15 1.74 25.03
C ASP A 197 24.84 2.79 26.10
N PRO A 198 25.88 3.40 26.72
CA PRO A 198 25.67 4.43 27.75
C PRO A 198 24.91 5.67 27.29
N LYS A 199 24.81 5.87 25.96
CA LYS A 199 24.08 7.01 25.35
C LYS A 199 22.62 6.68 25.08
N SER A 200 22.23 5.41 25.13
CA SER A 200 20.87 4.98 24.85
C SER A 200 20.14 4.64 26.14
N GLY A 201 19.20 5.49 26.52
CA GLY A 201 18.31 5.29 27.66
C GLY A 201 17.13 4.38 27.33
N SER A 202 16.20 4.24 28.28
CA SER A 202 14.98 3.42 28.09
C SER A 202 14.12 3.91 26.96
N ASP A 203 14.08 5.22 26.70
CA ASP A 203 13.29 5.83 25.62
C ASP A 203 13.82 5.46 24.24
N GLU A 204 15.15 5.42 24.06
CA GLU A 204 15.77 5.02 22.81
C GLU A 204 15.54 3.54 22.52
N LEU A 205 15.60 2.69 23.54
CA LEU A 205 15.28 1.27 23.41
C LEU A 205 13.81 1.05 23.08
N GLN A 206 12.90 1.79 23.70
CA GLN A 206 11.47 1.72 23.35
C GLN A 206 11.22 2.18 21.91
N LYS A 207 11.82 3.29 21.48
CA LYS A 207 11.72 3.77 20.08
C LYS A 207 12.22 2.73 19.07
N PHE A 208 13.30 2.02 19.40
CA PHE A 208 13.82 0.94 18.55
C PHE A 208 12.80 -0.19 18.41
N VAL A 209 12.18 -0.61 19.50
CA VAL A 209 11.16 -1.65 19.49
C VAL A 209 9.91 -1.18 18.75
N ASP A 210 9.47 0.05 18.99
CA ASP A 210 8.31 0.64 18.30
C ASP A 210 8.54 0.74 16.79
N ALA A 211 9.78 1.05 16.37
CA ALA A 211 10.13 1.05 14.96
C ALA A 211 9.94 -0.33 14.30
N TRP A 212 10.32 -1.42 14.98
CA TRP A 212 10.08 -2.77 14.49
C TRP A 212 8.58 -3.12 14.45
N ILE A 213 7.79 -2.71 15.45
CA ILE A 213 6.33 -2.92 15.46
C ILE A 213 5.65 -2.18 14.32
N ALA A 214 6.12 -0.97 14.02
CA ALA A 214 5.57 -0.12 12.97
C ALA A 214 6.17 -0.38 11.58
N ALA A 215 7.20 -1.23 11.47
CA ALA A 215 7.90 -1.48 10.22
C ALA A 215 6.95 -1.99 9.14
N ARG A 216 6.90 -1.25 8.03
CA ARG A 216 6.05 -1.58 6.88
C ARG A 216 6.84 -1.43 5.60
N ALA A 217 6.81 -2.44 4.75
CA ALA A 217 7.39 -2.40 3.42
C ALA A 217 6.65 -1.39 2.53
N LEU A 218 7.38 -0.78 1.62
CA LEU A 218 6.83 0.01 0.51
C LEU A 218 6.12 -0.93 -0.47
N TRP A 219 6.77 -2.06 -0.76
CA TRP A 219 6.23 -3.19 -1.53
C TRP A 219 6.89 -4.48 -1.07
N ASN A 220 6.32 -5.59 -1.46
CA ASN A 220 6.91 -6.91 -1.31
C ASN A 220 7.33 -7.44 -2.68
N ALA A 221 8.26 -8.41 -2.68
CA ALA A 221 8.67 -9.15 -3.88
C ALA A 221 8.92 -10.61 -3.53
N ALA A 222 8.67 -11.51 -4.47
CA ALA A 222 9.07 -12.90 -4.31
C ALA A 222 10.60 -13.03 -4.29
N SER A 223 11.12 -13.86 -3.40
CA SER A 223 12.56 -14.16 -3.41
C SER A 223 12.92 -14.85 -4.73
N PRO A 224 14.07 -14.47 -5.36
CA PRO A 224 14.51 -15.13 -6.59
C PRO A 224 14.64 -16.65 -6.40
N ALA A 225 14.08 -17.41 -7.33
CA ALA A 225 14.06 -18.89 -7.25
C ALA A 225 15.47 -19.51 -7.26
N ASP A 226 16.42 -18.82 -7.86
CA ASP A 226 17.84 -19.23 -8.02
C ASP A 226 18.78 -18.50 -7.04
N ALA A 227 18.23 -17.84 -6.01
CA ALA A 227 19.03 -17.15 -5.00
C ALA A 227 20.03 -18.12 -4.35
N LYS A 228 21.32 -17.83 -4.53
CA LYS A 228 22.38 -18.61 -3.91
C LYS A 228 22.55 -18.20 -2.46
N PRO A 229 22.85 -19.14 -1.55
CA PRO A 229 23.19 -18.81 -0.18
C PRO A 229 24.34 -17.80 -0.14
N VAL A 230 24.15 -16.69 0.55
CA VAL A 230 25.20 -15.68 0.73
C VAL A 230 26.07 -16.09 1.92
N PRO A 231 27.38 -16.31 1.73
CA PRO A 231 28.28 -16.60 2.86
C PRO A 231 28.22 -15.47 3.89
N ASN A 232 28.10 -15.83 5.18
CA ASN A 232 27.97 -14.88 6.30
C ASN A 232 26.77 -13.92 6.16
N GLN A 233 25.64 -14.43 5.65
CA GLN A 233 24.41 -13.67 5.55
C GLN A 233 24.04 -13.04 6.89
N GLN A 234 23.96 -11.72 6.92
CA GLN A 234 23.50 -11.00 8.11
C GLN A 234 22.00 -11.19 8.29
N THR A 235 21.60 -11.45 9.52
CA THR A 235 20.20 -11.68 9.87
C THR A 235 19.73 -10.73 10.95
N ALA A 236 18.45 -10.42 10.93
CA ALA A 236 17.71 -9.87 12.05
C ALA A 236 16.74 -10.95 12.57
N GLN A 237 16.60 -11.05 13.88
CA GLN A 237 15.68 -12.00 14.51
C GLN A 237 14.79 -11.29 15.52
N VAL A 238 13.49 -11.57 15.45
CA VAL A 238 12.51 -11.06 16.40
C VAL A 238 11.86 -12.23 17.11
N ALA A 239 12.19 -12.41 18.40
CA ALA A 239 11.54 -13.38 19.24
C ALA A 239 10.27 -12.77 19.83
N LEU A 240 9.16 -13.50 19.75
CA LEU A 240 7.86 -13.09 20.28
C LEU A 240 7.60 -13.76 21.64
N GLN A 241 6.73 -13.16 22.45
CA GLN A 241 6.37 -13.70 23.77
C GLN A 241 5.63 -15.05 23.71
N ASN A 242 5.02 -15.38 22.57
CA ASN A 242 4.40 -16.70 22.35
C ASN A 242 5.41 -17.82 22.04
N GLY A 243 6.72 -17.53 22.10
CA GLY A 243 7.81 -18.47 21.83
C GLY A 243 8.22 -18.60 20.37
N SER A 244 7.51 -17.99 19.43
CA SER A 244 7.93 -17.99 18.03
C SER A 244 9.05 -16.99 17.75
N THR A 245 9.87 -17.29 16.74
CA THR A 245 10.93 -16.39 16.29
C THR A 245 10.79 -16.16 14.80
N LEU A 246 10.76 -14.90 14.40
CA LEU A 246 10.79 -14.48 13.02
C LEU A 246 12.24 -14.14 12.63
N SER A 247 12.71 -14.74 11.54
CA SER A 247 14.08 -14.53 11.05
C SER A 247 14.03 -13.83 9.71
N PHE A 248 14.87 -12.80 9.55
CA PHE A 248 14.96 -11.99 8.35
C PHE A 248 16.42 -11.98 7.87
N ASN A 249 16.66 -12.38 6.64
CA ASN A 249 17.94 -12.14 5.98
C ASN A 249 18.00 -10.65 5.57
N ILE A 250 19.10 -9.97 5.86
CA ILE A 250 19.34 -8.61 5.40
C ILE A 250 19.99 -8.69 4.03
N VAL A 251 19.17 -8.60 2.98
CA VAL A 251 19.62 -8.78 1.58
C VAL A 251 20.26 -7.50 1.04
N GLY A 252 19.73 -6.34 1.40
CA GLY A 252 20.23 -5.04 0.94
C GLY A 252 20.02 -3.94 1.97
N ARG A 253 20.82 -2.86 1.84
CA ARG A 253 20.69 -1.64 2.64
C ARG A 253 20.74 -0.37 1.81
N ASP A 254 21.03 -0.48 0.54
CA ASP A 254 21.13 0.61 -0.42
C ASP A 254 20.71 0.13 -1.82
N PRO A 255 19.83 0.79 -2.53
CA PRO A 255 19.16 2.06 -2.20
C PRO A 255 18.05 1.93 -1.14
N GLN A 256 17.65 0.72 -0.75
CA GLN A 256 16.58 0.38 0.17
C GLN A 256 17.03 -0.67 1.18
N LEU A 257 16.33 -0.76 2.31
CA LEU A 257 16.48 -1.89 3.22
C LEU A 257 15.62 -3.04 2.73
N VAL A 258 16.26 -4.14 2.34
CA VAL A 258 15.55 -5.35 1.92
C VAL A 258 15.72 -6.42 2.99
N LEU A 259 14.61 -6.82 3.59
CA LEU A 259 14.50 -7.88 4.58
C LEU A 259 13.76 -9.08 3.97
N GLU A 260 14.41 -10.23 3.93
CA GLU A 260 13.82 -11.44 3.37
C GLU A 260 13.36 -12.40 4.46
N ARG A 261 12.12 -12.86 4.36
CA ARG A 261 11.57 -14.01 5.08
C ARG A 261 11.77 -15.27 4.22
N ALA A 262 12.88 -15.95 4.43
CA ALA A 262 13.23 -17.14 3.64
C ALA A 262 12.18 -18.27 3.73
N ASP A 263 11.51 -18.40 4.87
CA ASP A 263 10.41 -19.35 5.09
C ASP A 263 9.14 -19.05 4.27
N LEU A 264 8.94 -17.79 3.92
CA LEU A 264 7.86 -17.33 3.06
C LEU A 264 8.30 -17.11 1.61
N LYS A 265 9.60 -17.08 1.35
CA LYS A 265 10.23 -16.66 0.09
C LYS A 265 9.74 -15.27 -0.33
N VAL A 266 9.67 -14.35 0.62
CA VAL A 266 9.21 -12.96 0.42
C VAL A 266 10.28 -12.00 0.88
N GLN A 267 10.56 -11.01 0.05
CA GLN A 267 11.38 -9.84 0.36
C GLN A 267 10.46 -8.67 0.69
N TYR A 268 10.77 -7.98 1.76
CA TYR A 268 10.13 -6.75 2.21
C TYR A 268 11.06 -5.58 1.86
N ASP A 269 10.66 -4.76 0.93
CA ASP A 269 11.41 -3.59 0.49
C ASP A 269 10.97 -2.36 1.30
N LEU A 270 11.80 -1.96 2.26
CA LEU A 270 11.56 -0.84 3.16
C LEU A 270 12.33 0.40 2.69
N ALA A 271 11.95 1.56 3.23
CA ALA A 271 12.65 2.80 2.93
C ALA A 271 14.12 2.75 3.42
N LYS A 272 15.03 3.43 2.72
CA LYS A 272 16.44 3.54 3.13
C LYS A 272 16.61 4.05 4.56
N THR A 273 15.75 4.96 4.99
CA THR A 273 15.76 5.50 6.36
C THR A 273 15.50 4.46 7.44
N ASP A 274 14.92 3.31 7.08
CA ASP A 274 14.63 2.24 8.03
C ASP A 274 15.87 1.42 8.38
N VAL A 275 16.96 1.54 7.61
CA VAL A 275 18.27 0.99 7.98
C VAL A 275 18.71 1.48 9.37
N ASP A 276 18.61 2.79 9.60
CA ASP A 276 19.03 3.38 10.87
C ASP A 276 18.01 3.11 11.98
N LYS A 277 16.72 3.03 11.67
CA LYS A 277 15.66 2.78 12.65
C LYS A 277 15.60 1.32 13.12
N LEU A 278 15.84 0.37 12.21
CA LEU A 278 15.68 -1.05 12.49
C LEU A 278 16.98 -1.79 12.80
N LEU A 279 18.14 -1.27 12.34
CA LEU A 279 19.41 -1.95 12.51
C LEU A 279 20.37 -1.23 13.47
N LYS A 280 19.97 -0.08 14.04
CA LYS A 280 20.80 0.69 14.98
C LYS A 280 19.91 1.28 16.08
N LEU A 281 20.50 1.48 17.26
CA LEU A 281 19.81 2.24 18.30
C LEU A 281 19.69 3.71 17.88
N PRO A 282 18.51 4.35 18.08
CA PRO A 282 18.37 5.77 17.91
C PRO A 282 19.33 6.49 18.87
N GLN A 283 20.05 7.50 18.37
CA GLN A 283 20.84 8.36 19.25
C GLN A 283 19.91 9.38 19.92
N PRO A 284 20.14 9.74 21.19
CA PRO A 284 19.38 10.81 21.83
C PRO A 284 19.51 12.07 20.98
N ALA A 285 18.40 12.78 20.81
CA ALA A 285 18.38 14.04 20.10
C ALA A 285 19.40 14.98 20.77
N THR A 286 20.51 15.24 20.08
CA THR A 286 21.40 16.31 20.49
C THR A 286 20.55 17.57 20.49
N GLU A 287 20.41 18.25 21.64
CA GLU A 287 19.77 19.56 21.69
C GLU A 287 20.39 20.41 20.59
N GLN A 288 19.68 20.59 19.51
CA GLN A 288 20.04 21.59 18.51
C GLN A 288 19.92 22.92 19.24
N LYS A 289 21.08 23.40 19.72
CA LYS A 289 21.19 24.76 20.24
C LYS A 289 20.50 25.68 19.23
N ALA A 290 19.39 26.26 19.66
CA ALA A 290 18.63 27.16 18.81
C ALA A 290 19.61 28.16 18.19
N PRO A 291 19.47 28.48 16.88
CA PRO A 291 20.36 29.47 16.26
C PRO A 291 20.26 30.74 17.08
N THR A 292 21.35 31.11 17.72
CA THR A 292 21.48 32.38 18.41
C THR A 292 21.14 33.46 17.41
N ALA A 293 20.06 34.18 17.64
CA ALA A 293 19.68 35.30 16.79
C ALA A 293 20.89 36.26 16.70
N PRO A 294 21.24 36.73 15.49
CA PRO A 294 22.34 37.69 15.38
C PRO A 294 22.01 38.95 16.18
N ASP A 295 22.89 39.30 17.11
CA ASP A 295 22.85 40.59 17.86
C ASP A 295 22.60 41.70 16.85
N LYS A 296 21.41 42.30 16.92
CA LYS A 296 21.15 43.59 16.26
C LYS A 296 22.00 44.64 16.93
N LYS A 297 23.17 44.90 16.31
CA LYS A 297 23.96 46.11 16.61
C LYS A 297 23.05 47.31 16.31
N VAL A 298 22.62 47.95 17.40
CA VAL A 298 21.87 49.17 17.30
C VAL A 298 22.86 50.25 16.78
N GLU A 299 22.77 50.56 15.48
CA GLU A 299 23.46 51.66 14.88
C GLU A 299 22.72 52.94 15.26
N ALA A 300 23.40 53.79 16.03
CA ALA A 300 22.88 55.06 16.52
C ALA A 300 22.61 56.01 15.33
N ALA A 301 21.39 56.52 15.23
CA ALA A 301 21.00 57.53 14.27
C ALA A 301 21.79 58.85 14.48
N PRO A 302 22.24 59.52 13.40
CA PRO A 302 22.90 60.81 13.50
C PRO A 302 21.90 61.92 13.90
N PRO A 303 22.35 62.97 14.62
CA PRO A 303 21.46 64.01 15.12
C PRO A 303 20.94 64.91 13.99
N ALA A 304 19.65 65.20 14.05
CA ALA A 304 18.98 66.11 13.13
C ALA A 304 19.53 67.52 13.21
N THR A 305 20.01 67.99 12.05
CA THR A 305 20.46 69.39 11.87
C THR A 305 19.22 70.31 11.80
N ALA A 306 19.19 71.30 12.70
CA ALA A 306 18.18 72.33 12.76
C ALA A 306 18.22 73.25 11.53
N ALA A 307 17.11 73.37 10.84
CA ALA A 307 16.93 74.37 9.78
C ALA A 307 16.51 75.70 10.41
N ALA A 308 17.25 76.76 10.09
CA ALA A 308 16.99 78.13 10.46
C ALA A 308 15.81 78.74 9.65
N PRO A 309 15.09 79.74 10.18
CA PRO A 309 13.92 80.31 9.50
C PRO A 309 14.27 81.40 8.54
N SER A 310 13.68 81.40 7.37
CA SER A 310 13.70 82.52 6.44
C SER A 310 12.47 83.40 6.56
N LYS A 311 12.69 84.71 6.75
CA LYS A 311 11.74 85.82 6.61
C LYS A 311 12.15 86.62 5.40
N PRO A 312 11.31 87.57 4.97
CA PRO A 312 9.87 87.76 5.01
C PRO A 312 9.17 87.42 3.68
#